data_e5b986c378e736b3631a18602b2e753f
#
_entry.id   e5b986c378e736b3631a18602b2e753f
#
_cell.length_a   1.000
_cell.length_b   1.000
_cell.length_c   1.000
_cell.angle_alpha   90.00
_cell.angle_beta   90.00
_cell.angle_gamma   90.00
#
_symmetry.space_group_name_H-M   'P 1'
#
loop_
_entity.id
_entity.type
_entity.pdbx_description
1 polymer ?
#
loop_
_entity_poly.entity_id
_entity_poly.type
_entity_poly.pdbx_seq_one_letter_code
_entity_poly.pdbx_strand_id
1 'polypeptide(L)'
;MIYRRGRSIRVMVYAGRDPLTGKKKWVSRQIPGTGWAAPKEAKQIEARLLAEVAAGRHQDAHGVKVAELVDRWLEWRQSVKPMSPGTAANYRRCIDLKIKPALGDVAVSRLDTATLDRFYAELRQRGSKCQHCYRRVRKGQPAMRPGEVFRLAFTGKERMHQTDCVQGITMTASAIRDVHAVLSGALQQAVVWGWRTDNPARSATPPAQAKAEVAPPEARQAVKLIETAATEDPELGLFLMLAVILGSRRGELCSLRWTDVDFDHGEVLIDSGVIYVPGRPLIDQDRTKNYTKRRVAVGPATLELLRAHRVEQAKAALAAGVSLAPDAYVFSHQPDGSKPIRPDGVSHRFSKLAQRLGVRCRLHDLRHFMVTQLVAAGVDVRTVAGRAGHVDGGRATLGTYAHFQHAQDRHAAELLEGLLRLPEAGAGR
;
A
#
# COMPACT_ATOMS: atom_id res chain seq x y z
N MET A 1 5.39 -47.76 8.35
CA MET A 1 4.17 -48.60 8.32
C MET A 1 3.52 -48.52 6.94
N ILE A 2 3.29 -49.67 6.31
CA ILE A 2 2.72 -49.77 4.96
C ILE A 2 1.36 -50.46 5.06
N TYR A 3 0.29 -49.78 4.69
CA TYR A 3 -1.08 -50.33 4.73
C TYR A 3 -1.66 -50.43 3.32
N ARG A 4 -2.27 -51.53 2.98
CA ARG A 4 -3.02 -51.71 1.75
C ARG A 4 -4.51 -51.40 2.01
N ARG A 5 -5.10 -50.50 1.24
CA ARG A 5 -6.53 -50.16 1.34
C ARG A 5 -7.15 -50.19 -0.05
N GLY A 6 -7.78 -51.30 -0.40
CA GLY A 6 -8.35 -51.53 -1.72
C GLY A 6 -7.29 -51.46 -2.83
N ARG A 7 -7.46 -50.54 -3.80
CA ARG A 7 -6.54 -50.33 -4.94
C ARG A 7 -5.40 -49.33 -4.64
N SER A 8 -5.14 -49.04 -3.34
CA SER A 8 -4.06 -48.12 -2.97
C SER A 8 -3.25 -48.64 -1.80
N ILE A 9 -1.95 -48.27 -1.75
CA ILE A 9 -1.05 -48.49 -0.63
C ILE A 9 -0.79 -47.17 0.04
N ARG A 10 -0.98 -47.11 1.37
CA ARG A 10 -0.66 -45.96 2.18
C ARG A 10 0.59 -46.25 3.02
N VAL A 11 1.62 -45.46 2.80
CA VAL A 11 2.86 -45.49 3.58
C VAL A 11 2.76 -44.43 4.66
N MET A 12 3.01 -44.83 5.93
CA MET A 12 2.96 -43.91 7.07
C MET A 12 4.24 -44.02 7.87
N VAL A 13 4.82 -42.88 8.24
CA VAL A 13 6.02 -42.76 9.09
C VAL A 13 5.70 -41.88 10.29
N TYR A 14 6.11 -42.34 11.48
CA TYR A 14 5.94 -41.56 12.69
C TYR A 14 6.92 -40.38 12.72
N ALA A 15 6.40 -39.18 12.93
CA ALA A 15 7.14 -37.93 12.86
C ALA A 15 7.22 -37.19 14.21
N GLY A 16 7.11 -37.92 15.32
CA GLY A 16 7.17 -37.33 16.65
C GLY A 16 5.81 -36.94 17.24
N ARG A 17 5.83 -36.07 18.23
CA ARG A 17 4.65 -35.48 18.87
C ARG A 17 4.58 -33.97 18.57
N ASP A 18 3.39 -33.47 18.47
CA ASP A 18 3.18 -32.03 18.42
C ASP A 18 3.54 -31.41 19.78
N PRO A 19 4.48 -30.47 19.85
CA PRO A 19 4.95 -29.92 21.12
C PRO A 19 3.89 -29.11 21.87
N LEU A 20 2.87 -28.60 21.18
CA LEU A 20 1.79 -27.80 21.78
C LEU A 20 0.60 -28.66 22.21
N THR A 21 0.25 -29.67 21.42
CA THR A 21 -0.95 -30.50 21.68
C THR A 21 -0.63 -31.88 22.24
N GLY A 22 0.64 -32.31 22.26
CA GLY A 22 1.08 -33.65 22.68
C GLY A 22 0.65 -34.80 21.74
N LYS A 23 -0.12 -34.52 20.69
CA LYS A 23 -0.63 -35.53 19.76
C LYS A 23 0.48 -36.10 18.88
N LYS A 24 0.39 -37.41 18.58
CA LYS A 24 1.30 -38.07 17.65
C LYS A 24 1.16 -37.52 16.24
N LYS A 25 2.26 -37.11 15.62
CA LYS A 25 2.32 -36.69 14.21
C LYS A 25 2.73 -37.87 13.34
N TRP A 26 2.05 -38.02 12.20
CA TRP A 26 2.33 -39.05 11.20
C TRP A 26 2.47 -38.39 9.84
N VAL A 27 3.52 -38.73 9.11
CA VAL A 27 3.65 -38.36 7.68
C VAL A 27 3.17 -39.54 6.86
N SER A 28 2.30 -39.31 5.88
CA SER A 28 1.77 -40.39 5.03
C SER A 28 1.81 -40.05 3.57
N ARG A 29 2.03 -41.07 2.73
CA ARG A 29 1.93 -40.98 1.28
C ARG A 29 1.09 -42.12 0.75
N GLN A 30 0.22 -41.84 -0.20
CA GLN A 30 -0.64 -42.83 -0.85
C GLN A 30 -0.17 -43.02 -2.29
N ILE A 31 -0.03 -44.29 -2.72
CA ILE A 31 0.34 -44.68 -4.07
C ILE A 31 -0.69 -45.67 -4.63
N PRO A 32 -0.82 -45.77 -5.97
CA PRO A 32 -1.64 -46.82 -6.57
C PRO A 32 -1.15 -48.19 -6.13
N GLY A 33 -2.05 -49.04 -5.67
CA GLY A 33 -1.73 -50.36 -5.14
C GLY A 33 -1.80 -51.49 -6.20
N THR A 34 -1.89 -51.13 -7.48
CA THR A 34 -2.03 -52.07 -8.62
C THR A 34 -0.70 -52.22 -9.34
N GLY A 35 -0.17 -53.41 -9.37
CA GLY A 35 1.08 -53.77 -10.05
C GLY A 35 2.05 -54.52 -9.14
N TRP A 36 2.91 -55.37 -9.75
CA TRP A 36 3.92 -56.18 -9.04
C TRP A 36 5.04 -55.31 -8.43
N ALA A 37 5.27 -54.08 -8.97
CA ALA A 37 6.29 -53.17 -8.44
C ALA A 37 5.82 -52.34 -7.22
N ALA A 38 4.53 -52.29 -6.94
CA ALA A 38 3.94 -51.43 -5.89
C ALA A 38 4.53 -51.65 -4.48
N PRO A 39 4.89 -52.90 -4.03
CA PRO A 39 5.53 -53.12 -2.73
C PRO A 39 6.96 -52.56 -2.69
N LYS A 40 7.72 -52.62 -3.79
CA LYS A 40 9.10 -52.09 -3.87
C LYS A 40 9.07 -50.56 -3.83
N GLU A 41 8.15 -49.96 -4.56
CA GLU A 41 7.90 -48.52 -4.56
C GLU A 41 7.46 -48.00 -3.18
N ALA A 42 6.59 -48.73 -2.48
CA ALA A 42 6.19 -48.42 -1.12
C ALA A 42 7.36 -48.40 -0.13
N LYS A 43 8.29 -49.39 -0.21
CA LYS A 43 9.50 -49.41 0.61
C LYS A 43 10.45 -48.26 0.29
N GLN A 44 10.61 -47.89 -0.97
CA GLN A 44 11.42 -46.72 -1.37
C GLN A 44 10.84 -45.43 -0.82
N ILE A 45 9.54 -45.29 -0.86
CA ILE A 45 8.84 -44.14 -0.30
C ILE A 45 8.96 -44.10 1.24
N GLU A 46 8.85 -45.26 1.90
CA GLU A 46 9.06 -45.35 3.34
C GLU A 46 10.48 -44.92 3.75
N ALA A 47 11.51 -45.39 3.06
CA ALA A 47 12.90 -44.99 3.29
C ALA A 47 13.11 -43.50 3.07
N ARG A 48 12.49 -42.93 2.01
CA ARG A 48 12.54 -41.50 1.74
C ARG A 48 11.85 -40.69 2.83
N LEU A 49 10.65 -41.08 3.26
CA LEU A 49 9.91 -40.43 4.32
C LEU A 49 10.67 -40.49 5.66
N LEU A 50 11.32 -41.61 5.96
CA LEU A 50 12.18 -41.74 7.14
C LEU A 50 13.36 -40.77 7.10
N ALA A 51 14.01 -40.64 5.95
CA ALA A 51 15.08 -39.66 5.75
C ALA A 51 14.59 -38.21 5.86
N GLU A 52 13.41 -37.89 5.33
CA GLU A 52 12.77 -36.58 5.46
C GLU A 52 12.42 -36.28 6.92
N VAL A 53 11.90 -37.27 7.69
CA VAL A 53 11.62 -37.18 9.12
C VAL A 53 12.90 -36.97 9.93
N ALA A 54 13.94 -37.76 9.67
CA ALA A 54 15.23 -37.64 10.36
C ALA A 54 15.91 -36.30 10.10
N ALA A 55 15.72 -35.73 8.90
CA ALA A 55 16.22 -34.42 8.54
C ALA A 55 15.33 -33.22 9.03
N GLY A 56 14.27 -33.50 9.82
CA GLY A 56 13.34 -32.50 10.32
C GLY A 56 12.50 -31.81 9.21
N ARG A 57 12.51 -32.36 7.99
CA ARG A 57 11.89 -31.76 6.79
C ARG A 57 10.50 -32.31 6.50
N HIS A 58 9.82 -32.85 7.50
CA HIS A 58 8.53 -33.49 7.33
C HIS A 58 7.41 -32.65 7.95
N GLN A 59 6.74 -31.90 7.14
CA GLN A 59 5.38 -31.44 7.44
C GLN A 59 4.46 -31.93 6.32
N ASP A 60 3.19 -32.20 6.66
CA ASP A 60 2.15 -32.66 5.71
C ASP A 60 1.78 -31.56 4.68
N ALA A 61 2.79 -31.16 3.89
CA ALA A 61 2.61 -30.19 2.81
C ALA A 61 2.02 -30.83 1.54
N HIS A 62 1.81 -32.17 1.57
CA HIS A 62 1.18 -32.86 0.44
C HIS A 62 -0.31 -32.54 0.41
N GLY A 63 -0.68 -31.57 -0.44
CA GLY A 63 -2.06 -31.17 -0.64
C GLY A 63 -2.37 -29.73 -0.23
N VAL A 64 -1.47 -29.05 0.51
CA VAL A 64 -1.67 -27.63 0.84
C VAL A 64 -1.72 -26.82 -0.45
N LYS A 65 -2.83 -26.10 -0.62
CA LYS A 65 -3.06 -25.23 -1.78
C LYS A 65 -2.51 -23.83 -1.53
N VAL A 66 -2.17 -23.13 -2.59
CA VAL A 66 -1.73 -21.73 -2.54
C VAL A 66 -2.75 -20.84 -1.81
N ALA A 67 -4.05 -21.09 -1.99
CA ALA A 67 -5.10 -20.36 -1.28
C ALA A 67 -4.97 -20.45 0.24
N GLU A 68 -4.67 -21.64 0.76
CA GLU A 68 -4.48 -21.89 2.18
C GLU A 68 -3.15 -21.27 2.68
N LEU A 69 -2.08 -21.42 1.90
CA LEU A 69 -0.78 -20.83 2.23
C LEU A 69 -0.87 -19.31 2.44
N VAL A 70 -1.47 -18.60 1.48
CA VAL A 70 -1.50 -17.12 1.54
C VAL A 70 -2.41 -16.61 2.67
N ASP A 71 -3.47 -17.34 3.03
CA ASP A 71 -4.32 -16.99 4.18
C ASP A 71 -3.55 -17.18 5.49
N ARG A 72 -2.99 -18.37 5.72
CA ARG A 72 -2.20 -18.67 6.92
C ARG A 72 -0.99 -17.75 7.05
N TRP A 73 -0.33 -17.44 5.92
CA TRP A 73 0.78 -16.50 5.93
C TRP A 73 0.34 -15.09 6.34
N LEU A 74 -0.79 -14.60 5.85
CA LEU A 74 -1.25 -13.26 6.21
C LEU A 74 -1.64 -13.18 7.69
N GLU A 75 -2.32 -14.20 8.23
CA GLU A 75 -2.65 -14.31 9.65
C GLU A 75 -1.40 -14.34 10.52
N TRP A 76 -0.46 -15.22 10.19
CA TRP A 76 0.84 -15.29 10.88
C TRP A 76 1.59 -13.96 10.80
N ARG A 77 1.62 -13.35 9.61
CA ARG A 77 2.34 -12.09 9.40
C ARG A 77 1.78 -10.95 10.24
N GLN A 78 0.46 -10.92 10.43
CA GLN A 78 -0.21 -9.94 11.28
C GLN A 78 0.04 -10.18 12.78
N SER A 79 0.13 -11.45 13.21
CA SER A 79 0.37 -11.78 14.61
C SER A 79 1.82 -11.54 15.05
N VAL A 80 2.82 -11.84 14.17
CA VAL A 80 4.24 -11.76 14.52
C VAL A 80 4.82 -10.37 14.30
N LYS A 81 4.43 -9.69 13.22
CA LYS A 81 4.91 -8.35 12.90
C LYS A 81 3.73 -7.47 12.48
N PRO A 82 3.23 -6.64 13.40
CA PRO A 82 2.14 -5.74 13.10
C PRO A 82 2.41 -4.91 11.84
N MET A 83 1.41 -4.80 11.01
CA MET A 83 1.43 -4.00 9.79
C MET A 83 0.32 -2.95 9.81
N SER A 84 0.48 -1.87 9.04
CA SER A 84 -0.58 -0.86 8.96
C SER A 84 -1.87 -1.48 8.42
N PRO A 85 -3.05 -1.02 8.88
CA PRO A 85 -4.34 -1.49 8.38
C PRO A 85 -4.48 -1.38 6.86
N GLY A 86 -3.91 -0.33 6.26
CA GLY A 86 -3.89 -0.13 4.82
C GLY A 86 -3.06 -1.20 4.09
N THR A 87 -1.89 -1.57 4.63
CA THR A 87 -1.04 -2.65 4.08
C THR A 87 -1.75 -4.00 4.19
N ALA A 88 -2.35 -4.30 5.35
CA ALA A 88 -3.11 -5.53 5.55
C ALA A 88 -4.28 -5.64 4.55
N ALA A 89 -5.02 -4.55 4.35
CA ALA A 89 -6.11 -4.50 3.39
C ALA A 89 -5.62 -4.67 1.94
N ASN A 90 -4.48 -4.07 1.57
CA ASN A 90 -3.89 -4.25 0.24
C ASN A 90 -3.44 -5.70 0.02
N TYR A 91 -2.79 -6.32 1.00
CA TYR A 91 -2.39 -7.73 0.92
C TYR A 91 -3.61 -8.65 0.78
N ARG A 92 -4.66 -8.43 1.60
CA ARG A 92 -5.92 -9.18 1.49
C ARG A 92 -6.53 -9.02 0.10
N ARG A 93 -6.52 -7.81 -0.45
CA ARG A 93 -7.01 -7.55 -1.81
C ARG A 93 -6.18 -8.27 -2.88
N CYS A 94 -4.86 -8.29 -2.75
CA CYS A 94 -3.99 -9.06 -3.66
C CYS A 94 -4.30 -10.55 -3.59
N ILE A 95 -4.47 -11.08 -2.38
CA ILE A 95 -4.80 -12.48 -2.14
C ILE A 95 -6.15 -12.85 -2.77
N ASP A 96 -7.21 -12.12 -2.40
CA ASP A 96 -8.57 -12.50 -2.73
C ASP A 96 -8.93 -12.22 -4.20
N LEU A 97 -8.39 -11.14 -4.79
CA LEU A 97 -8.75 -10.70 -6.13
C LEU A 97 -7.78 -11.17 -7.21
N LYS A 98 -6.55 -11.54 -6.86
CA LYS A 98 -5.49 -11.81 -7.82
C LYS A 98 -4.94 -13.23 -7.68
N ILE A 99 -4.43 -13.58 -6.48
CA ILE A 99 -3.71 -14.83 -6.26
C ILE A 99 -4.68 -16.01 -6.23
N LYS A 100 -5.69 -15.97 -5.37
CA LYS A 100 -6.65 -17.09 -5.23
C LYS A 100 -7.40 -17.42 -6.52
N PRO A 101 -7.88 -16.44 -7.32
CA PRO A 101 -8.57 -16.75 -8.56
C PRO A 101 -7.71 -17.48 -9.60
N ALA A 102 -6.40 -17.23 -9.61
CA ALA A 102 -5.50 -17.76 -10.61
C ALA A 102 -4.72 -19.00 -10.12
N LEU A 103 -4.20 -18.94 -8.90
CA LEU A 103 -3.27 -19.92 -8.35
C LEU A 103 -3.82 -20.68 -7.14
N GLY A 104 -5.00 -20.29 -6.61
CA GLY A 104 -5.51 -20.78 -5.34
C GLY A 104 -5.64 -22.31 -5.25
N ASP A 105 -5.99 -22.97 -6.32
CA ASP A 105 -6.15 -24.42 -6.37
C ASP A 105 -4.86 -25.18 -6.70
N VAL A 106 -3.77 -24.48 -7.01
CA VAL A 106 -2.46 -25.07 -7.26
C VAL A 106 -1.87 -25.57 -5.95
N ALA A 107 -1.35 -26.79 -5.93
CA ALA A 107 -0.61 -27.29 -4.78
C ALA A 107 0.68 -26.48 -4.59
N VAL A 108 0.98 -26.09 -3.36
CA VAL A 108 2.19 -25.31 -3.02
C VAL A 108 3.47 -25.98 -3.53
N SER A 109 3.54 -27.30 -3.47
CA SER A 109 4.67 -28.10 -3.96
C SER A 109 4.84 -28.08 -5.48
N ARG A 110 3.80 -27.76 -6.24
CA ARG A 110 3.80 -27.73 -7.73
C ARG A 110 3.99 -26.33 -8.31
N LEU A 111 3.98 -25.29 -7.47
CA LEU A 111 4.17 -23.93 -7.92
C LEU A 111 5.64 -23.70 -8.23
N ASP A 112 5.97 -23.53 -9.50
CA ASP A 112 7.31 -23.27 -10.00
C ASP A 112 7.48 -21.84 -10.52
N THR A 113 8.72 -21.46 -10.83
CA THR A 113 9.08 -20.14 -11.36
C THR A 113 8.37 -19.84 -12.69
N ALA A 114 8.30 -20.82 -13.58
CA ALA A 114 7.67 -20.66 -14.91
C ALA A 114 6.17 -20.36 -14.79
N THR A 115 5.49 -21.00 -13.82
CA THR A 115 4.07 -20.72 -13.52
C THR A 115 3.89 -19.30 -12.97
N LEU A 116 4.80 -18.82 -12.12
CA LEU A 116 4.75 -17.45 -11.62
C LEU A 116 4.99 -16.42 -12.72
N ASP A 117 5.98 -16.63 -13.59
CA ASP A 117 6.27 -15.72 -14.70
C ASP A 117 5.10 -15.65 -15.68
N ARG A 118 4.48 -16.79 -16.00
CA ARG A 118 3.25 -16.84 -16.82
C ARG A 118 2.11 -16.09 -16.16
N PHE A 119 1.93 -16.27 -14.85
CA PHE A 119 0.91 -15.56 -14.08
C PHE A 119 1.12 -14.03 -14.10
N TYR A 120 2.36 -13.55 -13.97
CA TYR A 120 2.64 -12.10 -14.07
C TYR A 120 2.40 -11.57 -15.49
N ALA A 121 2.75 -12.35 -16.51
CA ALA A 121 2.44 -12.01 -17.91
C ALA A 121 0.93 -11.92 -18.15
N GLU A 122 0.14 -12.86 -17.62
CA GLU A 122 -1.32 -12.82 -17.70
C GLU A 122 -1.90 -11.59 -16.98
N LEU A 123 -1.42 -11.25 -15.78
CA LEU A 123 -1.84 -10.05 -15.08
C LEU A 123 -1.55 -8.77 -15.86
N ARG A 124 -0.43 -8.75 -16.61
CA ARG A 124 -0.05 -7.60 -17.45
C ARG A 124 -0.88 -7.50 -18.71
N GLN A 125 -1.19 -8.61 -19.37
CA GLN A 125 -1.89 -8.64 -20.66
C GLN A 125 -3.40 -8.65 -20.50
N ARG A 126 -3.93 -9.51 -19.62
CA ARG A 126 -5.36 -9.77 -19.46
C ARG A 126 -5.95 -9.19 -18.18
N GLY A 127 -5.07 -8.72 -17.29
CA GLY A 127 -5.48 -8.23 -15.99
C GLY A 127 -5.96 -9.34 -15.04
N SER A 128 -6.54 -8.93 -13.93
CA SER A 128 -7.10 -9.86 -12.95
C SER A 128 -8.51 -10.27 -13.32
N LYS A 129 -8.83 -11.55 -13.12
CA LYS A 129 -10.20 -12.03 -13.22
C LYS A 129 -11.13 -11.24 -12.30
N CYS A 130 -12.32 -10.92 -12.79
CA CYS A 130 -13.35 -10.26 -11.99
C CYS A 130 -13.70 -11.09 -10.75
N GLN A 131 -13.64 -10.49 -9.57
CA GLN A 131 -13.96 -11.18 -8.31
C GLN A 131 -15.38 -11.75 -8.31
N HIS A 132 -16.32 -11.03 -8.93
CA HIS A 132 -17.73 -11.46 -8.97
C HIS A 132 -17.90 -12.73 -9.81
N CYS A 133 -17.30 -12.79 -10.99
CA CYS A 133 -17.30 -13.97 -11.83
C CYS A 133 -16.53 -15.12 -11.20
N TYR A 134 -15.42 -14.88 -10.53
CA TYR A 134 -14.71 -15.91 -9.77
C TYR A 134 -15.57 -16.57 -8.71
N ARG A 135 -16.31 -15.76 -7.92
CA ARG A 135 -17.23 -16.29 -6.90
C ARG A 135 -18.39 -17.08 -7.51
N ARG A 136 -18.93 -16.65 -8.65
CA ARG A 136 -19.99 -17.35 -9.36
C ARG A 136 -19.52 -18.71 -9.89
N VAL A 137 -18.40 -18.73 -10.61
CA VAL A 137 -17.83 -19.97 -11.17
C VAL A 137 -17.48 -20.97 -10.07
N ARG A 138 -16.94 -20.48 -8.93
CA ARG A 138 -16.66 -21.35 -7.77
C ARG A 138 -17.92 -21.95 -7.14
N LYS A 139 -19.09 -21.31 -7.31
CA LYS A 139 -20.41 -21.81 -6.88
C LYS A 139 -21.12 -22.61 -7.95
N GLY A 140 -20.44 -23.01 -9.03
CA GLY A 140 -21.03 -23.73 -10.16
C GLY A 140 -21.93 -22.89 -11.06
N GLN A 141 -21.90 -21.56 -10.92
CA GLN A 141 -22.68 -20.64 -11.75
C GLN A 141 -21.81 -20.14 -12.92
N PRO A 142 -22.38 -19.86 -14.10
CA PRO A 142 -21.64 -19.32 -15.24
C PRO A 142 -21.06 -17.93 -14.91
N ALA A 143 -19.93 -17.59 -15.53
CA ALA A 143 -19.40 -16.23 -15.51
C ALA A 143 -20.43 -15.26 -16.10
N MET A 144 -20.44 -14.01 -15.59
CA MET A 144 -21.34 -12.98 -16.12
C MET A 144 -20.94 -12.57 -17.52
N ARG A 145 -21.92 -12.28 -18.35
CA ARG A 145 -21.73 -11.69 -19.68
C ARG A 145 -21.54 -10.18 -19.60
N PRO A 146 -20.85 -9.56 -20.57
CA PRO A 146 -20.86 -8.11 -20.72
C PRO A 146 -22.31 -7.59 -20.77
N GLY A 147 -22.60 -6.52 -20.06
CA GLY A 147 -23.96 -5.93 -19.98
C GLY A 147 -24.83 -6.46 -18.85
N GLU A 148 -24.49 -7.57 -18.20
CA GLU A 148 -25.24 -8.04 -17.02
C GLU A 148 -25.04 -7.10 -15.82
N VAL A 149 -26.14 -6.75 -15.13
CA VAL A 149 -26.10 -5.91 -13.94
C VAL A 149 -25.89 -6.74 -12.69
N PHE A 150 -25.02 -6.29 -11.80
CA PHE A 150 -24.79 -6.93 -10.50
C PHE A 150 -24.75 -5.92 -9.35
N ARG A 151 -25.19 -6.36 -8.19
CA ARG A 151 -25.22 -5.56 -6.97
C ARG A 151 -23.92 -5.74 -6.17
N LEU A 152 -23.24 -4.63 -5.85
CA LEU A 152 -22.05 -4.66 -5.01
C LEU A 152 -22.45 -5.00 -3.57
N ALA A 153 -21.86 -6.07 -3.01
CA ALA A 153 -22.19 -6.58 -1.67
C ALA A 153 -22.00 -5.56 -0.53
N PHE A 154 -21.06 -4.60 -0.70
CA PHE A 154 -20.74 -3.64 0.34
C PHE A 154 -21.45 -2.29 0.21
N THR A 155 -21.90 -1.90 -0.97
CA THR A 155 -22.49 -0.58 -1.20
C THR A 155 -23.96 -0.66 -1.64
N GLY A 156 -24.46 -1.85 -1.92
CA GLY A 156 -25.78 -2.06 -2.50
C GLY A 156 -26.00 -1.45 -3.89
N LYS A 157 -24.99 -0.77 -4.46
CA LYS A 157 -25.08 -0.14 -5.77
C LYS A 157 -25.03 -1.17 -6.89
N GLU A 158 -25.88 -1.00 -7.87
CA GLU A 158 -25.87 -1.80 -9.09
C GLU A 158 -24.76 -1.32 -10.01
N ARG A 159 -24.03 -2.24 -10.60
CA ARG A 159 -23.05 -1.98 -11.64
C ARG A 159 -23.26 -2.91 -12.81
N MET A 160 -23.16 -2.36 -14.01
CA MET A 160 -23.14 -3.13 -15.23
C MET A 160 -21.77 -3.80 -15.38
N HIS A 161 -21.76 -5.07 -15.71
CA HIS A 161 -20.56 -5.81 -16.04
C HIS A 161 -20.04 -5.34 -17.41
N GLN A 162 -18.98 -4.55 -17.41
CA GLN A 162 -18.53 -3.79 -18.60
C GLN A 162 -17.60 -4.58 -19.52
N THR A 163 -17.04 -5.69 -19.06
CA THR A 163 -16.00 -6.40 -19.81
C THR A 163 -16.24 -7.89 -19.83
N ASP A 164 -15.86 -8.52 -20.92
CA ASP A 164 -15.65 -9.96 -20.94
C ASP A 164 -14.70 -10.32 -19.79
N CYS A 165 -15.11 -11.21 -18.89
CA CYS A 165 -14.26 -11.63 -17.76
C CYS A 165 -12.97 -12.31 -18.19
N VAL A 166 -12.83 -12.58 -19.47
CA VAL A 166 -11.60 -13.05 -20.13
C VAL A 166 -10.61 -11.90 -20.31
N GLN A 167 -11.09 -10.64 -20.41
CA GLN A 167 -10.26 -9.45 -20.54
C GLN A 167 -10.40 -8.57 -19.30
N GLY A 168 -9.79 -8.97 -18.19
CA GLY A 168 -9.73 -8.14 -16.98
C GLY A 168 -9.01 -6.80 -17.22
N ILE A 169 -9.12 -5.87 -16.25
CA ILE A 169 -8.35 -4.62 -16.27
C ILE A 169 -6.87 -4.96 -16.17
N THR A 170 -6.07 -4.61 -17.19
CA THR A 170 -4.62 -4.77 -17.19
C THR A 170 -3.99 -4.12 -15.97
N MET A 171 -3.01 -4.80 -15.38
CA MET A 171 -2.38 -4.31 -14.16
C MET A 171 -1.07 -3.57 -14.47
N THR A 172 -0.84 -2.50 -13.72
CA THR A 172 0.45 -1.79 -13.75
C THR A 172 1.57 -2.67 -13.18
N ALA A 173 2.82 -2.41 -13.59
CA ALA A 173 3.99 -3.10 -13.05
C ALA A 173 4.06 -3.01 -11.51
N SER A 174 3.74 -1.85 -10.93
CA SER A 174 3.69 -1.66 -9.47
C SER A 174 2.68 -2.60 -8.81
N ALA A 175 1.46 -2.69 -9.34
CA ALA A 175 0.43 -3.57 -8.77
C ALA A 175 0.78 -5.07 -8.90
N ILE A 176 1.50 -5.47 -9.96
CA ILE A 176 2.00 -6.85 -10.09
C ILE A 176 3.13 -7.11 -9.09
N ARG A 177 3.98 -6.12 -8.81
CA ARG A 177 5.02 -6.23 -7.78
C ARG A 177 4.44 -6.38 -6.37
N ASP A 178 3.31 -5.73 -6.07
CA ASP A 178 2.60 -5.96 -4.80
C ASP A 178 2.13 -7.42 -4.69
N VAL A 179 1.61 -8.00 -5.76
CA VAL A 179 1.23 -9.42 -5.83
C VAL A 179 2.45 -10.33 -5.66
N HIS A 180 3.57 -10.01 -6.34
CA HIS A 180 4.82 -10.73 -6.19
C HIS A 180 5.34 -10.68 -4.75
N ALA A 181 5.30 -9.52 -4.08
CA ALA A 181 5.74 -9.37 -2.70
C ALA A 181 4.94 -10.27 -1.74
N VAL A 182 3.62 -10.37 -1.93
CA VAL A 182 2.76 -11.28 -1.15
C VAL A 182 3.13 -12.74 -1.41
N LEU A 183 3.27 -13.16 -2.68
CA LEU A 183 3.64 -14.53 -3.05
C LEU A 183 5.04 -14.90 -2.55
N SER A 184 6.02 -14.01 -2.75
CA SER A 184 7.39 -14.21 -2.31
C SER A 184 7.48 -14.35 -0.78
N GLY A 185 6.76 -13.51 -0.05
CA GLY A 185 6.67 -13.59 1.42
C GLY A 185 6.01 -14.88 1.89
N ALA A 186 4.89 -15.27 1.29
CA ALA A 186 4.17 -16.48 1.65
C ALA A 186 4.98 -17.75 1.32
N LEU A 187 5.61 -17.80 0.15
CA LEU A 187 6.44 -18.93 -0.25
C LEU A 187 7.74 -19.03 0.58
N GLN A 188 8.32 -17.88 0.97
CA GLN A 188 9.45 -17.89 1.90
C GLN A 188 9.03 -18.46 3.25
N GLN A 189 7.86 -18.11 3.73
CA GLN A 189 7.34 -18.66 4.98
C GLN A 189 6.98 -20.15 4.84
N ALA A 190 6.53 -20.60 3.67
CA ALA A 190 6.34 -22.02 3.39
C ALA A 190 7.65 -22.80 3.47
N VAL A 191 8.78 -22.21 3.07
CA VAL A 191 10.12 -22.81 3.28
C VAL A 191 10.44 -22.91 4.78
N VAL A 192 10.21 -21.83 5.54
CA VAL A 192 10.43 -21.83 7.00
C VAL A 192 9.54 -22.87 7.71
N TRP A 193 8.30 -23.02 7.26
CA TRP A 193 7.37 -24.04 7.80
C TRP A 193 7.68 -25.48 7.31
N GLY A 194 8.69 -25.66 6.45
CA GLY A 194 9.04 -26.97 5.90
C GLY A 194 8.07 -27.50 4.84
N TRP A 195 7.18 -26.64 4.30
CA TRP A 195 6.24 -27.03 3.25
C TRP A 195 6.88 -27.07 1.87
N ARG A 196 8.01 -26.41 1.71
CA ARG A 196 8.86 -26.40 0.51
C ARG A 196 10.32 -26.39 0.89
N THR A 197 11.17 -26.77 -0.06
CA THR A 197 12.62 -26.68 0.06
C THR A 197 13.20 -25.38 -0.48
N ASP A 198 12.48 -24.70 -1.36
CA ASP A 198 12.90 -23.50 -2.09
C ASP A 198 11.77 -22.48 -2.22
N ASN A 199 12.12 -21.26 -2.60
CA ASN A 199 11.16 -20.21 -2.91
C ASN A 199 11.25 -19.84 -4.41
N PRO A 200 10.35 -20.34 -5.28
CA PRO A 200 10.39 -20.08 -6.72
C PRO A 200 10.16 -18.60 -7.07
N ALA A 201 9.54 -17.82 -6.17
CA ALA A 201 9.35 -16.39 -6.41
C ALA A 201 10.67 -15.60 -6.38
N ARG A 202 11.75 -16.13 -5.79
CA ARG A 202 13.07 -15.47 -5.82
C ARG A 202 13.67 -15.41 -7.22
N SER A 203 13.41 -16.43 -8.03
CA SER A 203 13.90 -16.51 -9.41
C SER A 203 12.90 -16.03 -10.43
N ALA A 204 11.65 -15.76 -10.03
CA ALA A 204 10.62 -15.24 -10.90
C ALA A 204 10.87 -13.75 -11.22
N THR A 205 10.48 -13.34 -12.43
CA THR A 205 10.76 -12.00 -12.98
C THR A 205 9.48 -11.16 -13.05
N PRO A 206 9.07 -10.48 -11.97
CA PRO A 206 7.96 -9.53 -12.05
C PRO A 206 8.35 -8.36 -12.98
N PRO A 207 7.37 -7.70 -13.65
CA PRO A 207 7.65 -6.61 -14.57
C PRO A 207 8.51 -5.52 -13.93
N ALA A 208 9.48 -4.99 -14.68
CA ALA A 208 10.27 -3.86 -14.23
C ALA A 208 9.36 -2.65 -13.97
N GLN A 209 9.55 -2.00 -12.85
CA GLN A 209 8.88 -0.75 -12.54
C GLN A 209 9.70 0.40 -13.15
N ALA A 210 9.15 1.07 -14.15
CA ALA A 210 9.72 2.34 -14.56
C ALA A 210 9.72 3.29 -13.35
N LYS A 211 10.84 3.97 -13.12
CA LYS A 211 10.85 5.09 -12.17
C LYS A 211 9.78 6.08 -12.68
N ALA A 212 8.72 6.25 -11.91
CA ALA A 212 7.78 7.31 -12.22
C ALA A 212 8.56 8.62 -12.05
N GLU A 213 8.68 9.38 -13.12
CA GLU A 213 9.17 10.73 -13.04
C GLU A 213 8.17 11.53 -12.20
N VAL A 214 8.63 12.05 -11.07
CA VAL A 214 7.82 12.89 -10.22
C VAL A 214 7.78 14.25 -10.88
N ALA A 215 6.69 14.55 -11.59
CA ALA A 215 6.42 15.85 -12.17
C ALA A 215 5.39 16.58 -11.28
N PRO A 216 5.86 17.41 -10.30
CA PRO A 216 4.93 18.25 -9.55
C PRO A 216 4.28 19.28 -10.52
N PRO A 217 3.11 19.81 -10.18
CA PRO A 217 2.50 20.86 -11.00
C PRO A 217 3.42 22.09 -11.04
N GLU A 218 3.39 22.83 -12.13
CA GLU A 218 4.04 24.14 -12.20
C GLU A 218 3.43 25.11 -11.18
N ALA A 219 4.19 26.15 -10.77
CA ALA A 219 3.74 27.10 -9.78
C ALA A 219 2.40 27.76 -10.15
N ARG A 220 2.24 28.17 -11.42
CA ARG A 220 0.97 28.73 -11.93
C ARG A 220 -0.20 27.75 -11.85
N GLN A 221 0.05 26.48 -12.11
CA GLN A 221 -0.97 25.43 -12.03
C GLN A 221 -1.36 25.15 -10.58
N ALA A 222 -0.39 25.11 -9.64
CA ALA A 222 -0.67 24.92 -8.23
C ALA A 222 -1.50 26.10 -7.66
N VAL A 223 -1.13 27.32 -7.96
CA VAL A 223 -1.88 28.52 -7.58
C VAL A 223 -3.31 28.46 -8.15
N LYS A 224 -3.48 28.20 -9.45
CA LYS A 224 -4.80 28.11 -10.09
C LYS A 224 -5.68 27.02 -9.44
N LEU A 225 -5.12 25.86 -9.08
CA LEU A 225 -5.85 24.80 -8.39
C LEU A 225 -6.36 25.27 -7.02
N ILE A 226 -5.51 25.95 -6.25
CA ILE A 226 -5.85 26.42 -4.90
C ILE A 226 -6.89 27.55 -4.98
N GLU A 227 -6.71 28.55 -5.84
CA GLU A 227 -7.62 29.68 -5.99
C GLU A 227 -9.00 29.25 -6.49
N THR A 228 -9.04 28.37 -7.51
CA THR A 228 -10.31 27.83 -7.98
C THR A 228 -11.01 27.01 -6.91
N ALA A 229 -10.26 26.20 -6.15
CA ALA A 229 -10.83 25.46 -5.03
C ALA A 229 -11.35 26.43 -3.95
N ALA A 230 -10.58 27.47 -3.59
CA ALA A 230 -10.98 28.42 -2.55
C ALA A 230 -12.29 29.16 -2.92
N THR A 231 -12.54 29.42 -4.21
CA THR A 231 -13.76 30.06 -4.67
C THR A 231 -14.96 29.11 -4.71
N GLU A 232 -14.77 27.87 -5.16
CA GLU A 232 -15.90 26.95 -5.40
C GLU A 232 -16.18 26.02 -4.21
N ASP A 233 -15.16 25.71 -3.42
CA ASP A 233 -15.17 24.77 -2.31
C ASP A 233 -14.12 25.24 -1.27
N PRO A 234 -14.44 26.24 -0.44
CA PRO A 234 -13.50 26.88 0.49
C PRO A 234 -12.76 25.89 1.42
N GLU A 235 -13.43 24.82 1.86
CA GLU A 235 -12.81 23.77 2.67
C GLU A 235 -11.71 23.03 1.87
N LEU A 236 -11.98 22.68 0.61
CA LEU A 236 -10.98 22.08 -0.26
C LEU A 236 -9.83 23.05 -0.54
N GLY A 237 -10.15 24.34 -0.79
CA GLY A 237 -9.13 25.37 -1.01
C GLY A 237 -8.15 25.48 0.16
N LEU A 238 -8.67 25.60 1.37
CA LEU A 238 -7.85 25.59 2.60
C LEU A 238 -7.05 24.29 2.72
N PHE A 239 -7.66 23.13 2.46
CA PHE A 239 -6.98 21.84 2.50
C PHE A 239 -5.80 21.77 1.52
N LEU A 240 -5.98 22.23 0.27
CA LEU A 240 -4.93 22.22 -0.76
C LEU A 240 -3.80 23.17 -0.40
N MET A 241 -4.12 24.36 0.12
CA MET A 241 -3.14 25.33 0.59
C MET A 241 -2.32 24.76 1.75
N LEU A 242 -2.95 24.17 2.75
CA LEU A 242 -2.24 23.51 3.85
C LEU A 242 -1.43 22.30 3.38
N ALA A 243 -1.89 21.57 2.35
CA ALA A 243 -1.12 20.48 1.75
C ALA A 243 0.22 20.98 1.16
N VAL A 244 0.23 22.16 0.57
CA VAL A 244 1.44 22.83 0.08
C VAL A 244 2.25 23.38 1.26
N ILE A 245 1.66 24.21 2.11
CA ILE A 245 2.38 24.94 3.17
C ILE A 245 3.02 23.97 4.18
N LEU A 246 2.28 22.98 4.64
CA LEU A 246 2.76 22.00 5.64
C LEU A 246 3.54 20.86 5.01
N GLY A 247 3.40 20.64 3.69
CA GLY A 247 3.97 19.47 3.02
C GLY A 247 3.44 18.15 3.57
N SER A 248 2.26 18.16 4.16
CA SER A 248 1.70 17.03 4.88
C SER A 248 1.15 15.97 3.93
N ARG A 249 1.16 14.72 4.39
CA ARG A 249 0.45 13.63 3.71
C ARG A 249 -1.06 13.85 3.86
N ARG A 250 -1.83 13.41 2.87
CA ARG A 250 -3.29 13.52 2.89
C ARG A 250 -3.92 13.04 4.20
N GLY A 251 -3.49 11.87 4.72
CA GLY A 251 -4.01 11.32 5.97
C GLY A 251 -3.66 12.15 7.20
N GLU A 252 -2.50 12.80 7.20
CA GLU A 252 -2.07 13.72 8.26
C GLU A 252 -2.95 14.97 8.31
N LEU A 253 -3.29 15.56 7.15
CA LEU A 253 -4.21 16.70 7.11
C LEU A 253 -5.64 16.32 7.50
N CYS A 254 -6.10 15.13 7.13
CA CYS A 254 -7.43 14.66 7.53
C CYS A 254 -7.54 14.44 9.05
N SER A 255 -6.41 14.17 9.75
CA SER A 255 -6.38 13.97 11.20
C SER A 255 -6.10 15.25 11.99
N LEU A 256 -5.82 16.37 11.32
CA LEU A 256 -5.46 17.62 11.96
C LEU A 256 -6.60 18.12 12.86
N ARG A 257 -6.29 18.44 14.11
CA ARG A 257 -7.21 18.97 15.12
C ARG A 257 -6.91 20.43 15.45
N TRP A 258 -7.87 21.14 15.98
CA TRP A 258 -7.64 22.52 16.46
C TRP A 258 -6.64 22.59 17.61
N THR A 259 -6.49 21.55 18.39
CA THR A 259 -5.46 21.40 19.44
C THR A 259 -4.04 21.27 18.88
N ASP A 260 -3.88 20.96 17.60
CA ASP A 260 -2.58 20.83 16.95
C ASP A 260 -2.10 22.17 16.36
N VAL A 261 -2.96 23.20 16.33
CA VAL A 261 -2.65 24.53 15.79
C VAL A 261 -2.27 25.47 16.94
N ASP A 262 -1.00 25.81 17.01
CA ASP A 262 -0.48 26.81 17.93
C ASP A 262 -0.55 28.20 17.28
N PHE A 263 -1.59 28.95 17.62
CA PHE A 263 -1.83 30.28 17.07
C PHE A 263 -0.88 31.34 17.61
N ASP A 264 -0.27 31.11 18.78
CA ASP A 264 0.60 32.08 19.47
C ASP A 264 2.03 31.97 18.90
N HIS A 265 2.52 30.76 18.70
CA HIS A 265 3.85 30.52 18.14
C HIS A 265 3.86 30.37 16.62
N GLY A 266 2.70 30.32 15.96
CA GLY A 266 2.60 30.16 14.51
C GLY A 266 3.09 28.79 14.05
N GLU A 267 2.72 27.74 14.74
CA GLU A 267 3.14 26.36 14.42
C GLU A 267 1.97 25.41 14.31
N VAL A 268 2.13 24.38 13.48
CA VAL A 268 1.18 23.26 13.37
C VAL A 268 1.90 21.96 13.70
N LEU A 269 1.35 21.20 14.64
CA LEU A 269 1.82 19.89 15.03
C LEU A 269 1.25 18.83 14.09
N ILE A 270 2.12 18.01 13.52
CA ILE A 270 1.76 16.85 12.71
C ILE A 270 2.28 15.60 13.41
N ASP A 271 1.39 14.82 14.05
CA ASP A 271 1.78 13.63 14.79
C ASP A 271 0.83 12.44 14.61
N SER A 272 -0.25 12.61 13.86
CA SER A 272 -1.27 11.60 13.63
C SER A 272 -1.62 11.45 12.15
N GLY A 273 -2.44 10.46 11.82
CA GLY A 273 -2.92 10.28 10.45
C GLY A 273 -4.15 9.38 10.37
N VAL A 274 -5.08 9.70 9.50
CA VAL A 274 -6.28 8.91 9.24
C VAL A 274 -6.08 7.97 8.07
N ILE A 275 -6.39 6.70 8.29
CA ILE A 275 -6.43 5.67 7.25
C ILE A 275 -7.86 5.29 6.92
N TYR A 276 -8.18 5.29 5.65
CA TYR A 276 -9.43 4.75 5.13
C TYR A 276 -9.21 3.36 4.53
N VAL A 277 -9.95 2.39 5.04
CA VAL A 277 -10.05 1.03 4.48
C VAL A 277 -11.51 0.81 4.08
N PRO A 278 -11.80 0.48 2.81
CA PRO A 278 -13.16 0.24 2.36
C PRO A 278 -13.88 -0.81 3.22
N GLY A 279 -15.10 -0.48 3.67
CA GLY A 279 -15.91 -1.37 4.51
C GLY A 279 -15.54 -1.38 6.00
N ARG A 280 -14.65 -0.50 6.43
CA ARG A 280 -14.31 -0.30 7.84
C ARG A 280 -14.50 1.17 8.25
N PRO A 281 -14.73 1.44 9.55
CA PRO A 281 -14.64 2.80 10.07
C PRO A 281 -13.29 3.45 9.74
N LEU A 282 -13.24 4.77 9.74
CA LEU A 282 -11.95 5.48 9.67
C LEU A 282 -11.09 5.05 10.84
N ILE A 283 -9.81 4.80 10.56
CA ILE A 283 -8.84 4.41 11.58
C ILE A 283 -7.96 5.62 11.82
N ASP A 284 -8.15 6.24 12.98
CA ASP A 284 -7.23 7.25 13.47
C ASP A 284 -5.97 6.54 13.99
N GLN A 285 -4.84 6.84 13.39
CA GLN A 285 -3.56 6.29 13.81
C GLN A 285 -2.90 7.29 14.76
N ASP A 286 -3.25 7.20 16.03
CA ASP A 286 -2.47 7.83 17.09
C ASP A 286 -1.05 7.26 17.05
N ARG A 287 -0.06 8.13 16.77
CA ARG A 287 1.36 7.97 17.08
C ARG A 287 1.99 6.60 16.74
N THR A 288 1.70 6.04 15.58
CA THR A 288 2.34 4.78 15.20
C THR A 288 3.79 4.99 14.75
N LYS A 289 4.60 3.96 14.96
CA LYS A 289 6.06 3.78 14.78
C LYS A 289 6.74 4.44 13.57
N ASN A 290 5.97 4.94 12.59
CA ASN A 290 6.48 5.49 11.32
C ASN A 290 6.08 6.96 11.08
N TYR A 291 5.32 7.60 11.99
CA TYR A 291 5.01 9.03 11.89
C TYR A 291 5.99 9.82 12.73
N THR A 292 6.84 10.55 12.07
CA THR A 292 7.72 11.51 12.74
C THR A 292 6.86 12.67 13.20
N LYS A 293 6.68 12.79 14.51
CA LYS A 293 6.12 13.97 15.13
C LYS A 293 6.96 15.17 14.72
N ARG A 294 6.31 16.18 14.15
CA ARG A 294 6.99 17.42 13.73
C ARG A 294 6.12 18.63 13.93
N ARG A 295 6.73 19.73 14.29
CA ARG A 295 6.14 21.06 14.27
C ARG A 295 6.56 21.77 13.02
N VAL A 296 5.61 22.38 12.32
CA VAL A 296 5.83 23.07 11.05
C VAL A 296 5.39 24.53 11.24
N ALA A 297 6.31 25.45 11.10
CA ALA A 297 6.02 26.87 11.17
C ALA A 297 5.12 27.30 10.00
N VAL A 298 4.15 28.16 10.28
CA VAL A 298 3.21 28.76 9.32
C VAL A 298 3.19 30.27 9.45
N GLY A 299 3.01 30.95 8.33
CA GLY A 299 2.98 32.42 8.31
C GLY A 299 1.65 33.01 8.80
N PRO A 300 1.63 34.31 9.13
CA PRO A 300 0.44 35.00 9.66
C PRO A 300 -0.79 34.85 8.77
N ALA A 301 -0.65 34.96 7.45
CA ALA A 301 -1.77 34.81 6.51
C ALA A 301 -2.44 33.41 6.60
N THR A 302 -1.65 32.35 6.83
CA THR A 302 -2.18 30.99 7.01
C THR A 302 -2.94 30.89 8.34
N LEU A 303 -2.45 31.50 9.41
CA LEU A 303 -3.13 31.54 10.70
C LEU A 303 -4.47 32.27 10.61
N GLU A 304 -4.55 33.39 9.89
CA GLU A 304 -5.80 34.13 9.65
C GLU A 304 -6.84 33.24 8.92
N LEU A 305 -6.42 32.53 7.88
CA LEU A 305 -7.32 31.61 7.17
C LEU A 305 -7.79 30.46 8.07
N LEU A 306 -6.92 29.93 8.94
CA LEU A 306 -7.31 28.93 9.93
C LEU A 306 -8.28 29.49 10.96
N ARG A 307 -8.07 30.73 11.45
CA ARG A 307 -9.01 31.40 12.37
C ARG A 307 -10.38 31.60 11.69
N ALA A 308 -10.40 32.10 10.45
CA ALA A 308 -11.62 32.28 9.70
C ALA A 308 -12.38 30.95 9.52
N HIS A 309 -11.67 29.89 9.15
CA HIS A 309 -12.27 28.56 9.01
C HIS A 309 -12.86 28.03 10.32
N ARG A 310 -12.16 28.22 11.44
CA ARG A 310 -12.66 27.84 12.78
C ARG A 310 -13.94 28.58 13.15
N VAL A 311 -14.03 29.87 12.82
CA VAL A 311 -15.23 30.67 13.04
C VAL A 311 -16.40 30.15 12.23
N GLU A 312 -16.20 29.85 10.96
CA GLU A 312 -17.26 29.30 10.10
C GLU A 312 -17.70 27.90 10.57
N GLN A 313 -16.77 27.06 11.00
CA GLN A 313 -17.09 25.75 11.56
C GLN A 313 -17.89 25.89 12.88
N ALA A 314 -17.52 26.84 13.74
CA ALA A 314 -18.26 27.11 14.99
C ALA A 314 -19.67 27.66 14.71
N LYS A 315 -19.85 28.53 13.70
CA LYS A 315 -21.18 29.01 13.26
C LYS A 315 -22.04 27.85 12.74
N ALA A 316 -21.46 26.97 11.94
CA ALA A 316 -22.16 25.79 11.42
C ALA A 316 -22.58 24.82 12.55
N ALA A 317 -21.72 24.62 13.56
CA ALA A 317 -22.04 23.84 14.75
C ALA A 317 -23.22 24.45 15.52
N LEU A 318 -23.17 25.75 15.78
CA LEU A 318 -24.23 26.47 16.49
C LEU A 318 -25.56 26.42 15.73
N ALA A 319 -25.53 26.59 14.40
CA ALA A 319 -26.72 26.48 13.56
C ALA A 319 -27.35 25.06 13.59
N ALA A 320 -26.53 24.04 13.84
CA ALA A 320 -26.98 22.67 14.03
C ALA A 320 -27.39 22.34 15.49
N GLY A 321 -27.36 23.32 16.38
CA GLY A 321 -27.72 23.15 17.81
C GLY A 321 -26.68 22.39 18.64
N VAL A 322 -25.42 22.37 18.21
CA VAL A 322 -24.32 21.69 18.92
C VAL A 322 -23.15 22.65 19.15
N SER A 323 -22.23 22.29 20.03
CA SER A 323 -20.97 23.00 20.23
C SER A 323 -19.84 22.27 19.48
N LEU A 324 -18.87 23.03 19.02
CA LEU A 324 -17.65 22.43 18.47
C LEU A 324 -16.92 21.65 19.58
N ALA A 325 -16.53 20.41 19.31
CA ALA A 325 -15.82 19.58 20.27
C ALA A 325 -14.47 20.22 20.67
N PRO A 326 -14.01 20.09 21.93
CA PRO A 326 -12.74 20.69 22.38
C PRO A 326 -11.53 20.25 21.52
N ASP A 327 -11.57 19.01 21.03
CA ASP A 327 -10.56 18.39 20.17
C ASP A 327 -11.04 18.19 18.73
N ALA A 328 -11.95 19.07 18.27
CA ALA A 328 -12.55 18.99 16.94
C ALA A 328 -11.48 18.94 15.84
N TYR A 329 -11.78 18.15 14.80
CA TYR A 329 -10.97 18.13 13.59
C TYR A 329 -11.12 19.43 12.80
N VAL A 330 -10.01 19.93 12.27
CA VAL A 330 -9.99 21.11 11.38
C VAL A 330 -10.87 20.87 10.15
N PHE A 331 -10.84 19.62 9.63
CA PHE A 331 -11.65 19.19 8.49
C PHE A 331 -12.64 18.12 8.93
N SER A 332 -13.91 18.46 8.98
CA SER A 332 -14.98 17.57 9.42
C SER A 332 -16.28 17.86 8.69
N HIS A 333 -17.04 16.80 8.35
CA HIS A 333 -18.42 16.93 7.89
C HIS A 333 -19.45 16.77 9.03
N GLN A 334 -18.97 16.53 10.27
CA GLN A 334 -19.85 16.53 11.44
C GLN A 334 -19.95 17.96 11.98
N PRO A 335 -21.14 18.44 12.34
CA PRO A 335 -21.30 19.81 12.86
C PRO A 335 -20.44 20.10 14.08
N ASP A 336 -20.29 19.13 14.99
CA ASP A 336 -19.48 19.21 16.20
C ASP A 336 -17.96 19.03 15.97
N GLY A 337 -17.55 18.71 14.74
CA GLY A 337 -16.15 18.44 14.42
C GLY A 337 -15.60 17.12 14.94
N SER A 338 -16.45 16.22 15.47
CA SER A 338 -16.03 15.00 16.18
C SER A 338 -15.41 13.91 15.29
N LYS A 339 -15.59 13.96 13.96
CA LYS A 339 -15.05 12.96 13.05
C LYS A 339 -14.27 13.60 11.90
N PRO A 340 -13.11 13.03 11.53
CA PRO A 340 -12.32 13.55 10.43
C PRO A 340 -12.99 13.32 9.09
N ILE A 341 -12.67 14.15 8.09
CA ILE A 341 -13.08 13.90 6.72
C ILE A 341 -12.41 12.66 6.15
N ARG A 342 -13.06 12.03 5.18
CA ARG A 342 -12.54 10.84 4.53
C ARG A 342 -11.45 11.18 3.52
N PRO A 343 -10.23 10.58 3.66
CA PRO A 343 -9.12 10.86 2.75
C PRO A 343 -9.42 10.57 1.27
N ASP A 344 -10.22 9.54 0.97
CA ASP A 344 -10.61 9.23 -0.41
C ASP A 344 -11.58 10.27 -0.99
N GLY A 345 -12.46 10.86 -0.18
CA GLY A 345 -13.35 11.93 -0.56
C GLY A 345 -12.58 13.17 -1.03
N VAL A 346 -11.59 13.61 -0.26
CA VAL A 346 -10.71 14.72 -0.63
C VAL A 346 -9.98 14.44 -1.94
N SER A 347 -9.39 13.25 -2.09
CA SER A 347 -8.71 12.87 -3.34
C SER A 347 -9.66 12.89 -4.55
N HIS A 348 -10.91 12.50 -4.36
CA HIS A 348 -11.90 12.51 -5.43
C HIS A 348 -12.29 13.92 -5.84
N ARG A 349 -12.54 14.80 -4.85
CA ARG A 349 -12.82 16.26 -5.08
C ARG A 349 -11.64 16.89 -5.84
N PHE A 350 -10.40 16.67 -5.35
CA PHE A 350 -9.19 17.17 -6.01
C PHE A 350 -9.04 16.65 -7.44
N SER A 351 -9.22 15.34 -7.67
CA SER A 351 -9.06 14.74 -9.00
C SER A 351 -10.05 15.30 -10.00
N LYS A 352 -11.30 15.57 -9.59
CA LYS A 352 -12.31 16.23 -10.44
C LYS A 352 -11.89 17.66 -10.80
N LEU A 353 -11.40 18.43 -9.83
CA LEU A 353 -10.91 19.78 -10.04
C LEU A 353 -9.72 19.79 -11.00
N ALA A 354 -8.69 18.97 -10.73
CA ALA A 354 -7.49 18.89 -11.55
C ALA A 354 -7.83 18.50 -13.01
N GLN A 355 -8.70 17.49 -13.18
CA GLN A 355 -9.18 17.08 -14.51
C GLN A 355 -9.88 18.20 -15.25
N ARG A 356 -10.77 18.93 -14.58
CA ARG A 356 -11.52 20.07 -15.16
C ARG A 356 -10.58 21.21 -15.58
N LEU A 357 -9.54 21.47 -14.82
CA LEU A 357 -8.54 22.49 -15.12
C LEU A 357 -7.44 22.03 -16.07
N GLY A 358 -7.48 20.77 -16.53
CA GLY A 358 -6.48 20.19 -17.43
C GLY A 358 -5.11 19.96 -16.77
N VAL A 359 -5.03 19.95 -15.43
CA VAL A 359 -3.78 19.75 -14.69
C VAL A 359 -3.59 18.27 -14.38
N ARG A 360 -2.52 17.67 -14.91
CA ARG A 360 -2.18 16.27 -14.69
C ARG A 360 -1.34 16.09 -13.41
N CYS A 361 -1.97 16.13 -12.25
CA CYS A 361 -1.29 15.88 -11.00
C CYS A 361 -2.20 15.13 -10.00
N ARG A 362 -1.59 14.53 -9.00
CA ARG A 362 -2.28 13.89 -7.87
C ARG A 362 -2.19 14.82 -6.65
N LEU A 363 -3.09 14.68 -5.70
CA LEU A 363 -3.04 15.45 -4.45
C LEU A 363 -1.66 15.37 -3.75
N HIS A 364 -1.02 14.20 -3.79
CA HIS A 364 0.32 14.02 -3.19
C HIS A 364 1.42 14.82 -3.92
N ASP A 365 1.20 15.15 -5.18
CA ASP A 365 2.17 15.91 -5.97
C ASP A 365 2.27 17.39 -5.51
N LEU A 366 1.28 17.91 -4.75
CA LEU A 366 1.38 19.20 -4.06
C LEU A 366 2.47 19.22 -2.98
N ARG A 367 2.66 18.10 -2.29
CA ARG A 367 3.80 17.96 -1.36
C ARG A 367 5.13 17.89 -2.11
N HIS A 368 5.16 17.21 -3.26
CA HIS A 368 6.34 17.22 -4.13
C HIS A 368 6.63 18.64 -4.65
N PHE A 369 5.58 19.38 -5.01
CA PHE A 369 5.70 20.79 -5.38
C PHE A 369 6.36 21.62 -4.28
N MET A 370 5.89 21.53 -3.02
CA MET A 370 6.51 22.23 -1.89
C MET A 370 8.00 21.91 -1.77
N VAL A 371 8.37 20.61 -1.79
CA VAL A 371 9.77 20.18 -1.68
C VAL A 371 10.61 20.76 -2.81
N THR A 372 10.11 20.68 -4.06
CA THR A 372 10.80 21.22 -5.24
C THR A 372 11.04 22.74 -5.12
N GLN A 373 10.00 23.49 -4.71
CA GLN A 373 10.10 24.95 -4.59
C GLN A 373 11.06 25.36 -3.48
N LEU A 374 11.05 24.71 -2.33
CA LEU A 374 11.96 25.04 -1.24
C LEU A 374 13.42 24.69 -1.56
N VAL A 375 13.65 23.55 -2.22
CA VAL A 375 15.00 23.18 -2.69
C VAL A 375 15.48 24.18 -3.75
N ALA A 376 14.61 24.57 -4.70
CA ALA A 376 14.93 25.56 -5.72
C ALA A 376 15.20 26.95 -5.13
N ALA A 377 14.56 27.29 -4.02
CA ALA A 377 14.81 28.52 -3.27
C ALA A 377 16.07 28.48 -2.36
N GLY A 378 16.84 27.37 -2.40
CA GLY A 378 18.07 27.25 -1.61
C GLY A 378 17.84 26.89 -0.14
N VAL A 379 16.65 26.49 0.27
CA VAL A 379 16.41 26.06 1.64
C VAL A 379 17.15 24.77 1.91
N ASP A 380 17.83 24.71 3.05
CA ASP A 380 18.61 23.54 3.46
C ASP A 380 17.78 22.24 3.39
N VAL A 381 18.37 21.21 2.80
CA VAL A 381 17.70 19.93 2.51
C VAL A 381 17.20 19.23 3.78
N ARG A 382 17.91 19.37 4.92
CA ARG A 382 17.47 18.80 6.21
C ARG A 382 16.22 19.50 6.71
N THR A 383 16.16 20.82 6.58
CA THR A 383 14.97 21.62 6.90
C THR A 383 13.77 21.19 6.01
N VAL A 384 13.99 21.06 4.70
CA VAL A 384 12.96 20.59 3.76
C VAL A 384 12.49 19.16 4.11
N ALA A 385 13.44 18.26 4.38
CA ALA A 385 13.13 16.87 4.77
C ALA A 385 12.38 16.81 6.11
N GLY A 386 12.78 17.60 7.10
CA GLY A 386 12.11 17.73 8.40
C GLY A 386 10.67 18.22 8.24
N ARG A 387 10.47 19.31 7.47
CA ARG A 387 9.14 19.86 7.14
C ARG A 387 8.27 18.83 6.43
N ALA A 388 8.81 18.08 5.48
CA ALA A 388 8.14 17.00 4.80
C ALA A 388 7.94 15.75 5.68
N GLY A 389 8.66 15.56 6.78
CA GLY A 389 8.62 14.34 7.61
C GLY A 389 9.20 13.13 6.88
N HIS A 390 10.37 13.29 6.24
CA HIS A 390 11.16 12.21 5.70
C HIS A 390 12.07 11.63 6.79
N VAL A 391 11.88 10.37 7.15
CA VAL A 391 12.59 9.69 8.26
C VAL A 391 14.00 9.21 7.89
N ASP A 392 14.39 9.30 6.63
CA ASP A 392 15.62 8.74 6.08
C ASP A 392 16.77 9.76 6.00
N GLY A 393 16.72 10.81 6.83
CA GLY A 393 17.75 11.86 6.87
C GLY A 393 17.85 12.69 5.58
N GLY A 394 16.76 12.73 4.79
CA GLY A 394 16.70 13.48 3.54
C GLY A 394 17.08 12.68 2.29
N ARG A 395 17.38 11.39 2.40
CA ARG A 395 17.67 10.54 1.22
C ARG A 395 16.53 10.54 0.20
N ALA A 396 15.27 10.48 0.64
CA ALA A 396 14.12 10.58 -0.26
C ALA A 396 14.07 11.96 -0.93
N THR A 397 14.39 13.03 -0.20
CA THR A 397 14.48 14.38 -0.74
C THR A 397 15.61 14.47 -1.77
N LEU A 398 16.81 14.06 -1.42
CA LEU A 398 17.95 14.05 -2.33
C LEU A 398 17.74 13.12 -3.52
N GLY A 399 17.27 11.90 -3.32
CA GLY A 399 17.08 10.92 -4.41
C GLY A 399 16.00 11.30 -5.42
N THR A 400 15.06 12.15 -5.03
CA THR A 400 13.95 12.58 -5.91
C THR A 400 14.19 13.95 -6.53
N TYR A 401 14.91 14.84 -5.82
CA TYR A 401 15.03 16.26 -6.18
C TYR A 401 16.48 16.73 -6.40
N ALA A 402 17.47 15.86 -6.24
CA ALA A 402 18.88 16.17 -6.48
C ALA A 402 19.21 16.21 -7.99
N HIS A 403 18.40 16.93 -8.77
CA HIS A 403 18.87 17.34 -10.08
C HIS A 403 19.84 18.50 -9.90
N PHE A 404 21.01 18.40 -10.54
CA PHE A 404 22.02 19.45 -10.56
C PHE A 404 21.35 20.76 -11.03
N GLN A 405 21.37 21.79 -10.18
CA GLN A 405 20.79 23.10 -10.47
C GLN A 405 21.92 24.08 -10.84
N HIS A 406 22.11 24.33 -12.12
CA HIS A 406 23.16 25.25 -12.62
C HIS A 406 23.11 26.64 -11.97
N ALA A 407 21.94 27.15 -11.59
CA ALA A 407 21.84 28.44 -10.92
C ALA A 407 22.41 28.38 -9.48
N GLN A 408 22.16 27.31 -8.76
CA GLN A 408 22.68 27.08 -7.40
C GLN A 408 24.20 26.83 -7.43
N ASP A 409 24.69 26.12 -8.44
CA ASP A 409 26.12 25.87 -8.64
C ASP A 409 26.87 27.15 -8.90
N ARG A 410 26.32 28.05 -9.71
CA ARG A 410 26.90 29.38 -9.97
C ARG A 410 26.97 30.22 -8.70
N HIS A 411 25.90 30.25 -7.93
CA HIS A 411 25.87 30.95 -6.64
C HIS A 411 26.89 30.36 -5.64
N ALA A 412 27.05 29.04 -5.61
CA ALA A 412 28.06 28.37 -4.80
C ALA A 412 29.48 28.76 -5.23
N ALA A 413 29.73 28.87 -6.53
CA ALA A 413 31.01 29.34 -7.05
C ALA A 413 31.29 30.79 -6.60
N GLU A 414 30.34 31.70 -6.76
CA GLU A 414 30.43 33.10 -6.32
C GLU A 414 30.72 33.21 -4.82
N LEU A 415 30.04 32.41 -3.98
CA LEU A 415 30.28 32.36 -2.54
C LEU A 415 31.70 31.89 -2.22
N LEU A 416 32.21 30.86 -2.90
CA LEU A 416 33.55 30.33 -2.68
C LEU A 416 34.60 31.34 -3.14
N GLU A 417 34.41 32.01 -4.27
CA GLU A 417 35.31 33.09 -4.75
C GLU A 417 35.35 34.26 -3.76
N GLY A 418 34.19 34.67 -3.23
CA GLY A 418 34.11 35.70 -2.19
C GLY A 418 34.82 35.30 -0.89
N LEU A 419 34.66 34.05 -0.43
CA LEU A 419 35.36 33.53 0.75
C LEU A 419 36.88 33.47 0.56
N LEU A 420 37.33 33.09 -0.63
CA LEU A 420 38.75 33.00 -0.97
C LEU A 420 39.37 34.36 -1.33
N ARG A 421 38.56 35.42 -1.40
CA ARG A 421 38.99 36.79 -1.82
C ARG A 421 39.71 36.76 -3.14
N LEU A 422 39.25 35.98 -4.09
CA LEU A 422 39.79 35.95 -5.43
C LEU A 422 39.53 37.29 -6.12
N PRO A 423 40.47 37.84 -6.90
CA PRO A 423 40.27 39.10 -7.63
C PRO A 423 39.16 38.92 -8.67
N GLU A 424 38.28 39.93 -8.79
CA GLU A 424 37.26 39.93 -9.85
C GLU A 424 37.94 39.85 -11.22
N ALA A 425 37.55 38.91 -12.03
CA ALA A 425 38.05 38.79 -13.41
C ALA A 425 37.52 39.96 -14.22
N GLY A 426 38.30 41.03 -14.29
CA GLY A 426 37.92 42.20 -15.12
C GLY A 426 38.38 43.57 -14.63
N ALA A 427 39.09 43.69 -13.48
CA ALA A 427 39.71 44.98 -13.09
C ALA A 427 41.09 45.12 -13.73
N GLY A 428 41.17 44.99 -15.04
CA GLY A 428 42.40 45.13 -15.80
C GLY A 428 42.17 45.72 -17.20
N ARG A 429 42.15 47.05 -17.28
CA ARG A 429 42.18 47.98 -18.41
C ARG A 429 40.85 48.53 -18.91
#